data_0beb16112e1b0f01aea46aa3d72986fd
#
_entry.id   0beb16112e1b0f01aea46aa3d72986fd
#
_cell.length_a   1.000
_cell.length_b   1.000
_cell.length_c   1.000
_cell.angle_alpha   90.00
_cell.angle_beta   90.00
_cell.angle_gamma   90.00
#
_symmetry.space_group_name_H-M   'P 1'
#
loop_
_entity.id
_entity.type
_entity.pdbx_description
1 polymer ?
#
loop_
_entity_poly.entity_id
_entity_poly.type
_entity_poly.pdbx_seq_one_letter_code
_entity_poly.pdbx_strand_id
1 'polypeptide(L)'
;MNLSCEKIISENEKLKLTDLEKSCLNIYEYLKLHHHVNFLSIDIRKNDLIENIFAHNNGDIKYFTNTLSFKENTFTDIIFNFLSETIENFEIIKNDLKTINMALQIFSQSLFNKYMEKILKETSLVDHLTGSYNRSYLDNYAHNLLSISNREQKKIAFVKVGIDQFKA
;
A
#
# COMPACT_ATOMS: atom_id res chain seq x y z
N MET A 1 20.62 20.91 10.62
CA MET A 1 20.42 19.80 11.59
C MET A 1 19.91 18.62 10.79
N ASN A 2 20.81 17.76 10.32
CA ASN A 2 20.45 16.61 9.50
C ASN A 2 19.72 15.60 10.37
N LEU A 3 18.41 15.54 10.29
CA LEU A 3 17.68 14.34 10.69
C LEU A 3 18.05 13.28 9.67
N SER A 4 18.96 12.38 10.04
CA SER A 4 19.40 11.32 9.16
C SER A 4 18.20 10.44 8.79
N CYS A 5 18.17 9.98 7.54
CA CYS A 5 17.17 8.99 7.05
C CYS A 5 17.04 7.79 7.99
N GLU A 6 18.11 7.46 8.75
CA GLU A 6 18.14 6.41 9.77
C GLU A 6 17.13 6.62 10.92
N LYS A 7 16.85 7.88 11.29
CA LYS A 7 15.90 8.18 12.37
C LYS A 7 14.44 7.97 11.93
N ILE A 8 14.15 8.29 10.68
CA ILE A 8 12.82 8.06 10.06
C ILE A 8 12.59 6.55 9.90
N ILE A 9 13.62 5.80 9.50
CA ILE A 9 13.55 4.34 9.35
C ILE A 9 13.31 3.67 10.71
N SER A 10 13.97 4.12 11.80
CA SER A 10 13.81 3.53 13.13
C SER A 10 12.44 3.80 13.77
N GLU A 11 11.79 4.92 13.44
CA GLU A 11 10.43 5.21 13.91
C GLU A 11 9.37 4.41 13.16
N ASN A 12 9.58 4.15 11.86
CA ASN A 12 8.70 3.32 11.05
C ASN A 12 8.72 1.84 11.44
N GLU A 13 9.84 1.33 11.98
CA GLU A 13 9.93 -0.04 12.49
C GLU A 13 9.07 -0.27 13.75
N LYS A 14 8.83 0.77 14.55
CA LYS A 14 7.97 0.68 15.76
C LYS A 14 6.48 0.58 15.45
N LEU A 15 6.05 1.03 14.27
CA LEU A 15 4.64 1.09 13.85
C LEU A 15 4.33 -0.14 13.02
N LYS A 16 4.60 -1.31 13.16
CA LYS A 16 4.18 -2.55 12.41
C LYS A 16 3.51 -2.29 11.04
N LEU A 17 3.98 -1.27 10.31
CA LEU A 17 3.47 -0.89 9.00
C LEU A 17 3.92 -1.92 7.95
N THR A 18 3.09 -2.15 6.96
CA THR A 18 3.48 -2.93 5.77
C THR A 18 4.59 -2.22 4.99
N ASP A 19 5.33 -2.93 4.15
CA ASP A 19 6.40 -2.33 3.33
C ASP A 19 5.86 -1.29 2.34
N LEU A 20 4.61 -1.43 1.93
CA LEU A 20 3.91 -0.46 1.09
C LEU A 20 3.62 0.83 1.88
N GLU A 21 3.04 0.72 3.08
CA GLU A 21 2.74 1.86 3.94
C GLU A 21 4.00 2.63 4.35
N LYS A 22 5.08 1.93 4.70
CA LYS A 22 6.39 2.54 4.97
C LYS A 22 6.91 3.35 3.78
N SER A 23 6.73 2.83 2.57
CA SER A 23 7.15 3.55 1.36
C SER A 23 6.32 4.79 1.11
N CYS A 24 5.02 4.73 1.31
CA CYS A 24 4.13 5.88 1.21
C CYS A 24 4.49 6.96 2.24
N LEU A 25 4.76 6.55 3.48
CA LEU A 25 5.17 7.47 4.54
C LEU A 25 6.51 8.15 4.22
N ASN A 26 7.49 7.41 3.69
CA ASN A 26 8.78 7.97 3.28
C ASN A 26 8.62 9.02 2.17
N ILE A 27 7.72 8.79 1.21
CA ILE A 27 7.38 9.76 0.17
C ILE A 27 6.77 11.02 0.80
N TYR A 28 5.83 10.86 1.73
CA TYR A 28 5.23 11.98 2.42
C TYR A 28 6.27 12.81 3.18
N GLU A 29 7.13 12.17 3.98
CA GLU A 29 8.17 12.86 4.73
C GLU A 29 9.17 13.58 3.82
N TYR A 30 9.52 12.99 2.68
CA TYR A 30 10.34 13.65 1.66
C TYR A 30 9.66 14.93 1.13
N LEU A 31 8.40 14.86 0.71
CA LEU A 31 7.66 15.99 0.17
C LEU A 31 7.43 17.07 1.24
N LYS A 32 7.15 16.68 2.47
CA LYS A 32 6.99 17.60 3.60
C LYS A 32 8.28 18.36 3.91
N LEU A 33 9.40 17.64 3.97
CA LEU A 33 10.68 18.23 4.35
C LEU A 33 11.25 19.16 3.27
N HIS A 34 11.12 18.78 2.00
CA HIS A 34 11.78 19.47 0.90
C HIS A 34 10.87 20.41 0.11
N HIS A 35 9.56 20.19 0.13
CA HIS A 35 8.60 20.91 -0.70
C HIS A 35 7.38 21.46 0.06
N HIS A 36 7.41 21.46 1.40
CA HIS A 36 6.37 22.04 2.26
C HIS A 36 4.95 21.46 2.01
N VAL A 37 4.87 20.19 1.62
CA VAL A 37 3.60 19.49 1.47
C VAL A 37 3.05 19.14 2.84
N ASN A 38 1.81 19.52 3.11
CA ASN A 38 1.16 19.30 4.42
C ASN A 38 0.27 18.06 4.42
N PHE A 39 -0.22 17.65 3.27
CA PHE A 39 -1.05 16.46 3.08
C PHE A 39 -0.64 15.70 1.82
N LEU A 40 -0.69 14.38 1.90
CA LEU A 40 -0.51 13.49 0.76
C LEU A 40 -1.57 12.39 0.77
N SER A 41 -2.25 12.21 -0.35
CA SER A 41 -3.04 11.01 -0.67
C SER A 41 -2.44 10.32 -1.88
N ILE A 42 -2.36 9.00 -1.81
CA ILE A 42 -1.87 8.17 -2.91
C ILE A 42 -2.97 7.19 -3.28
N ASP A 43 -3.42 7.27 -4.51
CA ASP A 43 -4.48 6.45 -5.05
C ASP A 43 -3.94 5.59 -6.20
N ILE A 44 -4.41 4.37 -6.31
CA ILE A 44 -4.16 3.52 -7.47
C ILE A 44 -5.46 3.42 -8.26
N ARG A 45 -5.43 3.89 -9.51
CA ARG A 45 -6.53 3.71 -10.45
C ARG A 45 -6.25 2.50 -11.32
N LYS A 46 -7.15 1.53 -11.29
CA LYS A 46 -7.12 0.32 -12.11
C LYS A 46 -8.42 0.26 -12.93
N ASN A 47 -8.33 0.52 -14.23
CA ASN A 47 -9.48 0.78 -15.08
C ASN A 47 -10.34 1.93 -14.50
N ASP A 48 -11.61 1.66 -14.17
CA ASP A 48 -12.55 2.63 -13.59
C ASP A 48 -12.60 2.60 -12.04
N LEU A 49 -11.82 1.72 -11.40
CA LEU A 49 -11.76 1.59 -9.94
C LEU A 49 -10.60 2.38 -9.39
N ILE A 50 -10.86 3.13 -8.32
CA ILE A 50 -9.84 3.87 -7.58
C ILE A 50 -9.76 3.29 -6.17
N GLU A 51 -8.57 2.87 -5.76
CA GLU A 51 -8.26 2.41 -4.42
C GLU A 51 -7.31 3.41 -3.75
N ASN A 52 -7.71 3.95 -2.60
CA ASN A 52 -6.81 4.76 -1.78
C ASN A 52 -5.88 3.82 -1.00
N ILE A 53 -4.58 3.93 -1.22
CA ILE A 53 -3.56 3.11 -0.54
C ILE A 53 -2.86 3.83 0.59
N PHE A 54 -2.96 5.16 0.63
CA PHE A 54 -2.36 5.99 1.66
C PHE A 54 -3.04 7.35 1.71
N ALA A 55 -3.31 7.82 2.92
CA ALA A 55 -3.68 9.20 3.17
C ALA A 55 -3.10 9.65 4.50
N HIS A 56 -2.40 10.76 4.49
CA HIS A 56 -1.88 11.39 5.69
C HIS A 56 -2.39 12.83 5.77
N ASN A 57 -3.11 13.15 6.84
CA ASN A 57 -3.75 14.44 7.05
C ASN A 57 -3.36 15.01 8.41
N ASN A 58 -3.04 16.28 8.45
CA ASN A 58 -2.73 17.03 9.68
C ASN A 58 -3.83 18.02 10.09
N GLY A 59 -5.11 17.80 9.73
CA GLY A 59 -6.22 18.64 10.23
C GLY A 59 -7.27 19.05 9.19
N ASP A 60 -8.28 19.83 9.64
CA ASP A 60 -9.48 20.27 8.88
C ASP A 60 -9.27 21.58 8.10
N ILE A 61 -8.17 21.77 7.42
CA ILE A 61 -7.81 23.03 6.79
C ILE A 61 -8.21 23.06 5.31
N LYS A 62 -8.48 24.26 4.78
CA LYS A 62 -8.66 24.47 3.34
C LYS A 62 -7.31 24.35 2.64
N TYR A 63 -7.18 23.33 1.79
CA TYR A 63 -5.95 23.04 1.09
C TYR A 63 -5.96 23.53 -0.34
N PHE A 64 -4.80 23.96 -0.81
CA PHE A 64 -4.51 24.15 -2.24
C PHE A 64 -4.00 22.82 -2.81
N THR A 65 -4.68 22.30 -3.81
CA THR A 65 -4.46 20.94 -4.32
C THR A 65 -3.61 20.93 -5.58
N ASN A 66 -2.65 20.01 -5.63
CA ASN A 66 -1.94 19.60 -6.82
C ASN A 66 -2.11 18.09 -7.01
N THR A 67 -2.26 17.66 -8.26
CA THR A 67 -2.39 16.25 -8.62
C THR A 67 -1.40 15.89 -9.71
N LEU A 68 -0.66 14.81 -9.49
CA LEU A 68 0.20 14.19 -10.50
C LEU A 68 -0.21 12.73 -10.67
N SER A 69 -0.32 12.28 -11.92
CA SER A 69 -0.68 10.91 -12.27
C SER A 69 0.41 10.28 -13.13
N PHE A 70 0.82 9.07 -12.76
CA PHE A 70 1.84 8.31 -13.46
C PHE A 70 1.25 7.01 -13.96
N LYS A 71 1.35 6.79 -15.27
CA LYS A 71 0.87 5.57 -15.91
C LYS A 71 1.93 4.48 -15.80
N GLU A 72 1.63 3.43 -15.03
CA GLU A 72 2.55 2.31 -14.81
C GLU A 72 2.37 1.19 -15.83
N ASN A 73 1.13 0.98 -16.28
CA ASN A 73 0.83 0.09 -17.40
C ASN A 73 -0.47 0.51 -18.11
N THR A 74 -0.96 -0.30 -19.05
CA THR A 74 -2.15 0.01 -19.86
C THR A 74 -3.41 0.24 -19.00
N PHE A 75 -3.48 -0.36 -17.81
CA PHE A 75 -4.69 -0.41 -16.98
C PHE A 75 -4.51 0.21 -15.59
N THR A 76 -3.30 0.68 -15.24
CA THR A 76 -2.99 1.12 -13.88
C THR A 76 -2.24 2.44 -13.89
N ASP A 77 -2.78 3.41 -13.17
CA ASP A 77 -2.13 4.69 -12.87
C ASP A 77 -1.94 4.83 -11.36
N ILE A 78 -0.85 5.47 -10.94
CA ILE A 78 -0.66 5.93 -9.57
C ILE A 78 -0.88 7.43 -9.53
N ILE A 79 -1.75 7.87 -8.65
CA ILE A 79 -2.18 9.26 -8.52
C ILE A 79 -1.72 9.78 -7.16
N PHE A 80 -0.95 10.86 -7.19
CA PHE A 80 -0.52 11.58 -6.01
C PHE A 80 -1.31 12.88 -5.91
N ASN A 81 -2.11 13.02 -4.86
CA ASN A 81 -2.79 14.26 -4.50
C ASN A 81 -2.05 14.85 -3.31
N PHE A 82 -1.42 15.99 -3.49
CA PHE A 82 -0.69 16.67 -2.44
C PHE A 82 -1.19 18.09 -2.26
N LEU A 83 -1.27 18.52 -1.01
CA LEU A 83 -1.93 19.74 -0.62
C LEU A 83 -1.04 20.56 0.31
N SER A 84 -1.23 21.87 0.28
CA SER A 84 -0.59 22.81 1.16
C SER A 84 -1.61 23.66 1.91
N GLU A 85 -1.27 24.04 3.11
CA GLU A 85 -2.16 24.83 4.01
C GLU A 85 -2.17 26.31 3.66
N THR A 86 -1.08 26.83 3.11
CA THR A 86 -0.91 28.24 2.81
C THR A 86 -0.67 28.48 1.33
N ILE A 87 -1.00 29.70 0.89
CA ILE A 87 -0.70 30.17 -0.49
C ILE A 87 0.81 30.17 -0.74
N GLU A 88 1.61 30.55 0.25
CA GLU A 88 3.06 30.60 0.12
C GLU A 88 3.63 29.21 -0.12
N ASN A 89 3.20 28.19 0.63
CA ASN A 89 3.60 26.81 0.43
C ASN A 89 3.11 26.28 -0.94
N PHE A 90 1.92 26.67 -1.37
CA PHE A 90 1.39 26.31 -2.67
C PHE A 90 2.24 26.88 -3.84
N GLU A 91 2.68 28.13 -3.73
CA GLU A 91 3.57 28.74 -4.74
C GLU A 91 4.96 28.09 -4.74
N ILE A 92 5.49 27.69 -3.57
CA ILE A 92 6.73 26.89 -3.47
C ILE A 92 6.56 25.57 -4.21
N ILE A 93 5.50 24.83 -3.92
CA ILE A 93 5.19 23.55 -4.58
C ILE A 93 5.10 23.74 -6.10
N LYS A 94 4.44 24.82 -6.56
CA LYS A 94 4.25 25.11 -7.97
C LYS A 94 5.57 25.40 -8.69
N ASN A 95 6.47 26.12 -8.02
CA ASN A 95 7.82 26.38 -8.54
C ASN A 95 8.67 25.10 -8.59
N ASP A 96 8.50 24.22 -7.61
CA ASP A 96 9.23 22.96 -7.49
C ASP A 96 8.58 21.79 -8.25
N LEU A 97 7.46 22.04 -8.94
CA LEU A 97 6.63 20.98 -9.53
C LEU A 97 7.42 20.05 -10.47
N LYS A 98 8.43 20.59 -11.17
CA LYS A 98 9.30 19.79 -12.04
C LYS A 98 10.15 18.79 -11.24
N THR A 99 10.72 19.24 -10.13
CA THR A 99 11.53 18.40 -9.24
C THR A 99 10.67 17.35 -8.55
N ILE A 100 9.51 17.76 -8.04
CA ILE A 100 8.51 16.87 -7.45
C ILE A 100 8.07 15.81 -8.47
N ASN A 101 7.76 16.20 -9.70
CA ASN A 101 7.35 15.26 -10.75
C ASN A 101 8.44 14.22 -11.04
N MET A 102 9.71 14.63 -11.15
CA MET A 102 10.82 13.68 -11.36
C MET A 102 10.98 12.72 -10.18
N ALA A 103 10.90 13.21 -8.96
CA ALA A 103 10.97 12.37 -7.75
C ALA A 103 9.81 11.38 -7.69
N LEU A 104 8.58 11.86 -7.88
CA LEU A 104 7.39 11.02 -7.83
C LEU A 104 7.31 9.99 -8.95
N GLN A 105 7.90 10.26 -10.11
CA GLN A 105 8.01 9.28 -11.19
C GLN A 105 8.86 8.07 -10.78
N ILE A 106 9.94 8.28 -10.04
CA ILE A 106 10.78 7.20 -9.51
C ILE A 106 10.03 6.44 -8.41
N PHE A 107 9.36 7.16 -7.52
CA PHE A 107 8.59 6.56 -6.44
C PHE A 107 7.38 5.77 -6.96
N SER A 108 6.69 6.25 -7.99
CA SER A 108 5.51 5.58 -8.54
C SER A 108 5.84 4.16 -8.99
N GLN A 109 6.94 3.96 -9.70
CA GLN A 109 7.37 2.63 -10.14
C GLN A 109 7.69 1.71 -8.98
N SER A 110 8.37 2.23 -7.95
CA SER A 110 8.67 1.46 -6.73
C SER A 110 7.40 1.08 -5.97
N LEU A 111 6.45 2.02 -5.83
CA LEU A 111 5.15 1.77 -5.20
C LEU A 111 4.33 0.74 -5.97
N PHE A 112 4.30 0.85 -7.29
CA PHE A 112 3.60 -0.11 -8.14
C PHE A 112 4.11 -1.53 -7.94
N ASN A 113 5.43 -1.72 -7.92
CA ASN A 113 6.03 -3.04 -7.67
C ASN A 113 5.62 -3.60 -6.30
N LYS A 114 5.67 -2.80 -5.25
CA LYS A 114 5.26 -3.22 -3.90
C LYS A 114 3.76 -3.50 -3.79
N TYR A 115 2.94 -2.70 -4.47
CA TYR A 115 1.51 -2.95 -4.56
C TYR A 115 1.22 -4.27 -5.28
N MET A 116 1.90 -4.54 -6.38
CA MET A 116 1.76 -5.81 -7.10
C MET A 116 2.22 -7.01 -6.27
N GLU A 117 3.33 -6.88 -5.51
CA GLU A 117 3.75 -7.90 -4.56
C GLU A 117 2.70 -8.17 -3.47
N LYS A 118 2.06 -7.11 -2.93
CA LYS A 118 0.96 -7.25 -1.99
C LYS A 118 -0.19 -8.04 -2.60
N ILE A 119 -0.65 -7.66 -3.81
CA ILE A 119 -1.73 -8.34 -4.51
C ILE A 119 -1.38 -9.82 -4.77
N LEU A 120 -0.16 -10.10 -5.24
CA LEU A 120 0.29 -11.47 -5.47
C LEU A 120 0.30 -12.31 -4.19
N LYS A 121 0.73 -11.73 -3.05
CA LYS A 121 0.68 -12.42 -1.75
C LYS A 121 -0.76 -12.66 -1.29
N GLU A 122 -1.65 -11.69 -1.46
CA GLU A 122 -3.07 -11.80 -1.07
C GLU A 122 -3.86 -12.77 -1.97
N THR A 123 -3.53 -12.86 -3.25
CA THR A 123 -4.16 -13.77 -4.22
C THR A 123 -3.49 -15.14 -4.28
N SER A 124 -2.32 -15.30 -3.66
CA SER A 124 -1.66 -16.60 -3.58
C SER A 124 -2.53 -17.60 -2.83
N LEU A 125 -2.65 -18.79 -3.36
CA LEU A 125 -3.34 -19.91 -2.71
C LEU A 125 -2.37 -20.84 -1.96
N VAL A 126 -1.07 -20.57 -2.08
CA VAL A 126 0.00 -21.41 -1.54
C VAL A 126 0.83 -20.60 -0.56
N ASP A 127 1.20 -21.20 0.55
CA ASP A 127 2.17 -20.70 1.51
C ASP A 127 3.58 -20.81 0.93
N HIS A 128 4.28 -19.68 0.82
CA HIS A 128 5.60 -19.60 0.17
C HIS A 128 6.72 -20.35 0.91
N LEU A 129 6.54 -20.56 2.22
CA LEU A 129 7.55 -21.23 3.03
C LEU A 129 7.45 -22.74 2.93
N THR A 130 6.22 -23.26 2.98
CA THR A 130 5.95 -24.69 3.08
C THR A 130 5.55 -25.34 1.75
N GLY A 131 5.14 -24.53 0.74
CA GLY A 131 4.57 -25.03 -0.49
C GLY A 131 3.16 -25.62 -0.36
N SER A 132 2.60 -25.61 0.83
CA SER A 132 1.25 -26.09 1.10
C SER A 132 0.20 -25.05 0.76
N TYR A 133 -1.05 -25.46 0.58
CA TYR A 133 -2.15 -24.52 0.44
C TYR A 133 -2.32 -23.68 1.72
N ASN A 134 -2.55 -22.38 1.55
CA ASN A 134 -2.72 -21.46 2.65
C ASN A 134 -4.18 -21.44 3.16
N ARG A 135 -4.43 -20.63 4.20
CA ARG A 135 -5.75 -20.48 4.78
C ARG A 135 -6.80 -19.98 3.80
N SER A 136 -6.44 -19.05 2.92
CA SER A 136 -7.35 -18.52 1.88
C SER A 136 -7.85 -19.62 0.93
N TYR A 137 -6.96 -20.51 0.54
CA TYR A 137 -7.35 -21.69 -0.25
C TYR A 137 -8.31 -22.61 0.51
N LEU A 138 -7.98 -22.90 1.79
CA LEU A 138 -8.82 -23.76 2.63
C LEU A 138 -10.24 -23.19 2.77
N ASP A 139 -10.37 -21.90 3.06
CA ASP A 139 -11.65 -21.25 3.25
C ASP A 139 -12.51 -21.34 1.96
N ASN A 140 -11.93 -21.01 0.80
CA ASN A 140 -12.60 -21.10 -0.50
C ASN A 140 -12.95 -22.55 -0.88
N TYR A 141 -12.03 -23.47 -0.66
CA TYR A 141 -12.21 -24.88 -1.03
C TYR A 141 -13.22 -25.58 -0.11
N ALA A 142 -13.21 -25.26 1.19
CA ALA A 142 -14.17 -25.83 2.16
C ALA A 142 -15.61 -25.47 1.81
N HIS A 143 -15.88 -24.23 1.41
CA HIS A 143 -17.22 -23.83 0.94
C HIS A 143 -17.69 -24.65 -0.25
N ASN A 144 -16.82 -24.86 -1.23
CA ASN A 144 -17.13 -25.67 -2.41
C ASN A 144 -17.38 -27.15 -2.04
N LEU A 145 -16.51 -27.71 -1.19
CA LEU A 145 -16.66 -29.10 -0.72
C LEU A 145 -17.97 -29.30 0.05
N LEU A 146 -18.33 -28.38 0.97
CA LEU A 146 -19.59 -28.45 1.71
C LEU A 146 -20.79 -28.41 0.78
N SER A 147 -20.78 -27.55 -0.24
CA SER A 147 -21.84 -27.47 -1.23
C SER A 147 -22.00 -28.78 -2.03
N ILE A 148 -20.88 -29.39 -2.46
CA ILE A 148 -20.87 -30.67 -3.17
C ILE A 148 -21.34 -31.79 -2.26
N SER A 149 -20.82 -31.84 -1.02
CA SER A 149 -21.20 -32.84 -0.02
C SER A 149 -22.70 -32.86 0.27
N ASN A 150 -23.29 -31.67 0.45
CA ASN A 150 -24.74 -31.53 0.67
C ASN A 150 -25.54 -32.03 -0.53
N ARG A 151 -25.10 -31.73 -1.76
CA ARG A 151 -25.77 -32.16 -2.98
C ARG A 151 -25.67 -33.68 -3.19
N GLU A 152 -24.49 -34.26 -2.89
CA GLU A 152 -24.19 -35.67 -3.14
C GLU A 152 -24.44 -36.54 -1.92
N GLN A 153 -24.93 -35.98 -0.79
CA GLN A 153 -25.15 -36.69 0.49
C GLN A 153 -23.89 -37.42 1.01
N LYS A 154 -22.70 -36.88 0.70
CA LYS A 154 -21.43 -37.42 1.15
C LYS A 154 -20.96 -36.73 2.45
N LYS A 155 -20.22 -37.47 3.29
CA LYS A 155 -19.65 -36.93 4.53
C LYS A 155 -18.27 -36.36 4.24
N ILE A 156 -17.94 -35.24 4.89
CA ILE A 156 -16.61 -34.63 4.89
C ILE A 156 -16.06 -34.71 6.32
N ALA A 157 -14.77 -35.03 6.43
CA ALA A 157 -14.04 -34.96 7.68
C ALA A 157 -12.96 -33.88 7.61
N PHE A 158 -12.85 -33.05 8.63
CA PHE A 158 -11.77 -32.07 8.81
C PHE A 158 -10.82 -32.56 9.88
N VAL A 159 -9.53 -32.58 9.59
CA VAL A 159 -8.48 -32.95 10.53
C VAL A 159 -7.60 -31.74 10.79
N LYS A 160 -7.47 -31.34 12.05
CA LYS A 160 -6.55 -30.29 12.49
C LYS A 160 -5.36 -30.94 13.18
N VAL A 161 -4.16 -30.72 12.64
CA VAL A 161 -2.90 -31.18 13.23
C VAL A 161 -2.19 -29.99 13.88
N GLY A 162 -1.71 -30.14 15.09
CA GLY A 162 -0.90 -29.17 15.81
C GLY A 162 0.42 -29.79 16.23
N ILE A 163 1.50 -28.99 16.26
CA ILE A 163 2.79 -29.37 16.81
C ILE A 163 2.88 -28.75 18.20
N ASP A 164 3.02 -29.60 19.23
CA ASP A 164 3.17 -29.14 20.61
C ASP A 164 4.54 -28.46 20.79
N GLN A 165 4.56 -27.40 21.60
CA GLN A 165 5.76 -26.62 21.91
C GLN A 165 6.48 -25.99 20.67
N PHE A 166 5.75 -25.75 19.58
CA PHE A 166 6.31 -25.15 18.38
C PHE A 166 6.82 -23.69 18.57
N LYS A 167 6.29 -23.00 19.57
CA LYS A 167 6.77 -21.68 19.99
C LYS A 167 7.57 -21.84 21.29
N ALA A 168 8.84 -22.13 21.16
CA ALA A 168 9.81 -21.95 22.22
C ALA A 168 10.47 -20.58 22.09
#